data_a74f1f09f9a13b4f4370257caf285c18
#
_entry.id   a74f1f09f9a13b4f4370257caf285c18
#
_cell.length_a   1.000
_cell.length_b   1.000
_cell.length_c   1.000
_cell.angle_alpha   90.00
_cell.angle_beta   90.00
_cell.angle_gamma   90.00
#
_symmetry.space_group_name_H-M   'P 1'
#
loop_
_entity.id
_entity.type
_entity.pdbx_description
1 polymer ?
#
loop_
_entity_poly.entity_id
_entity_poly.type
_entity_poly.pdbx_seq_one_letter_code
_entity_poly.pdbx_strand_id
1 'polypeptide(L)'
;MGPRVKLWCALILTAASHSALAVTYPLPPEGSRLVGSTLNITVPENNRLPLEAFAAQYGQGLSNMLEANPGVDVFLPKSGSSLVIPQQLILPNTVRQGIVVNVAEMRLYYYPPGSNTVEVLPIGIGQAGRETPRNWVTAVERKQEGPTWTPTANTRREYAKRGESLP
;
A
#
# COMPACT_ATOMS: atom_id res chain seq x y z
N MET A 1 6.62 1.13 -61.28
CA MET A 1 5.60 0.94 -60.21
C MET A 1 6.26 0.12 -59.09
N GLY A 2 6.72 0.77 -58.00
CA GLY A 2 7.41 0.12 -56.87
C GLY A 2 6.43 -0.16 -55.73
N PRO A 3 6.60 -1.23 -54.95
CA PRO A 3 5.69 -1.59 -53.88
C PRO A 3 5.88 -0.67 -52.68
N ARG A 4 4.78 -0.06 -52.20
CA ARG A 4 4.70 0.72 -50.96
C ARG A 4 4.70 -0.24 -49.77
N VAL A 5 5.80 -0.30 -49.04
CA VAL A 5 5.89 -0.95 -47.72
C VAL A 5 5.14 -0.12 -46.69
N LYS A 6 4.02 -0.61 -46.22
CA LYS A 6 3.30 0.00 -45.06
C LYS A 6 4.00 -0.43 -43.76
N LEU A 7 4.73 0.48 -43.18
CA LEU A 7 5.31 0.28 -41.84
C LEU A 7 4.18 0.39 -40.79
N TRP A 8 3.80 -0.72 -40.19
CA TRP A 8 2.91 -0.76 -39.03
C TRP A 8 3.75 -0.54 -37.79
N CYS A 9 3.70 0.66 -37.21
CA CYS A 9 4.21 0.89 -35.86
C CYS A 9 3.26 0.28 -34.86
N ALA A 10 3.61 -0.91 -34.34
CA ALA A 10 2.92 -1.48 -33.20
C ALA A 10 3.30 -0.68 -31.96
N LEU A 11 2.35 0.09 -31.44
CA LEU A 11 2.48 0.78 -30.14
C LEU A 11 2.37 -0.29 -29.05
N ILE A 12 3.50 -0.72 -28.48
CA ILE A 12 3.51 -1.59 -27.30
C ILE A 12 3.16 -0.72 -26.10
N LEU A 13 1.91 -0.78 -25.67
CA LEU A 13 1.47 -0.22 -24.39
C LEU A 13 2.03 -1.12 -23.28
N THR A 14 3.17 -0.77 -22.72
CA THR A 14 3.65 -1.38 -21.48
C THR A 14 2.77 -0.90 -20.33
N ALA A 15 1.85 -1.75 -19.88
CA ALA A 15 1.14 -1.55 -18.62
C ALA A 15 2.19 -1.59 -17.51
N ALA A 16 2.56 -0.43 -16.97
CA ALA A 16 3.38 -0.34 -15.78
C ALA A 16 2.54 -0.88 -14.61
N SER A 17 2.79 -2.11 -14.21
CA SER A 17 2.25 -2.68 -12.97
C SER A 17 2.85 -1.88 -11.81
N HIS A 18 2.07 -1.01 -11.19
CA HIS A 18 2.46 -0.32 -9.97
C HIS A 18 2.43 -1.34 -8.83
N SER A 19 3.56 -1.97 -8.59
CA SER A 19 3.75 -2.75 -7.37
C SER A 19 3.72 -1.78 -6.18
N ALA A 20 2.97 -2.11 -5.13
CA ALA A 20 3.04 -1.38 -3.88
C ALA A 20 4.49 -1.47 -3.39
N LEU A 21 5.21 -0.36 -3.40
CA LEU A 21 6.59 -0.31 -2.96
C LEU A 21 6.62 -0.29 -1.43
N ALA A 22 7.24 -1.31 -0.84
CA ALA A 22 7.56 -1.30 0.57
C ALA A 22 8.60 -0.19 0.86
N VAL A 23 8.42 0.51 1.97
CA VAL A 23 9.47 1.42 2.46
C VAL A 23 10.40 0.63 3.36
N THR A 24 11.68 0.58 3.01
CA THR A 24 12.70 -0.14 3.78
C THR A 24 13.42 0.80 4.73
N TYR A 25 13.48 0.42 6.00
CA TYR A 25 14.20 1.15 7.03
C TYR A 25 15.30 0.29 7.63
N PRO A 26 16.48 0.87 7.94
CA PRO A 26 17.44 0.21 8.80
C PRO A 26 16.86 0.04 10.20
N LEU A 27 17.11 -1.10 10.84
CA LEU A 27 16.70 -1.29 12.23
C LEU A 27 17.48 -0.31 13.14
N PRO A 28 16.79 0.35 14.07
CA PRO A 28 17.45 1.28 14.97
C PRO A 28 18.28 0.50 16.01
N PRO A 29 19.23 1.16 16.69
CA PRO A 29 19.99 0.57 17.78
C PRO A 29 19.08 -0.09 18.83
N GLU A 30 19.66 -1.03 19.59
CA GLU A 30 18.95 -1.71 20.68
C GLU A 30 18.36 -0.69 21.66
N GLY A 31 17.13 -0.94 22.11
CA GLY A 31 16.36 -0.04 22.95
C GLY A 31 15.60 1.06 22.21
N SER A 32 15.93 1.35 20.94
CA SER A 32 15.17 2.28 20.11
C SER A 32 14.16 1.58 19.22
N ARG A 33 13.05 2.28 18.94
CA ARG A 33 12.02 1.82 17.99
C ARG A 33 11.71 2.88 16.92
N LEU A 34 12.30 4.06 17.01
CA LEU A 34 12.06 5.15 16.06
C LEU A 34 12.86 4.90 14.78
N VAL A 35 12.17 4.92 13.63
CA VAL A 35 12.78 4.78 12.30
C VAL A 35 12.23 5.83 11.34
N GLY A 36 13.00 6.12 10.30
CA GLY A 36 12.65 7.07 9.26
C GLY A 36 12.61 8.52 9.72
N SER A 37 12.14 9.37 8.85
CA SER A 37 11.95 10.81 9.09
C SER A 37 10.74 11.30 8.30
N THR A 38 10.06 12.30 8.83
CA THR A 38 8.98 12.97 8.12
C THR A 38 9.55 13.74 6.93
N LEU A 39 8.93 13.56 5.77
CA LEU A 39 9.25 14.29 4.56
C LEU A 39 8.20 15.37 4.31
N ASN A 40 8.64 16.55 3.83
CA ASN A 40 7.74 17.58 3.30
C ASN A 40 8.01 17.73 1.81
N ILE A 41 6.98 17.60 1.00
CA ILE A 41 7.05 17.79 -0.44
C ILE A 41 6.13 18.92 -0.88
N THR A 42 6.44 19.55 -2.00
CA THR A 42 5.54 20.53 -2.63
C THR A 42 4.74 19.83 -3.72
N VAL A 43 3.41 20.00 -3.71
CA VAL A 43 2.54 19.52 -4.78
C VAL A 43 2.97 20.20 -6.09
N PRO A 44 3.26 19.45 -7.16
CA PRO A 44 3.70 20.02 -8.43
C PRO A 44 2.70 21.06 -8.98
N GLU A 45 3.24 22.04 -9.70
CA GLU A 45 2.41 22.95 -10.47
C GLU A 45 1.57 22.19 -11.52
N ASN A 46 0.34 22.62 -11.74
CA ASN A 46 -0.62 21.93 -12.61
C ASN A 46 -0.93 20.48 -12.19
N ASN A 47 -0.92 20.19 -10.89
CA ASN A 47 -1.26 18.88 -10.35
C ASN A 47 -2.62 18.39 -10.87
N ARG A 48 -2.67 17.12 -11.26
CA ARG A 48 -3.88 16.39 -11.65
C ARG A 48 -4.03 15.05 -10.92
N LEU A 49 -3.16 14.82 -9.94
CA LEU A 49 -3.13 13.56 -9.20
C LEU A 49 -3.87 13.70 -7.88
N PRO A 50 -4.64 12.68 -7.48
CA PRO A 50 -5.25 12.62 -6.16
C PRO A 50 -4.22 12.31 -5.06
N LEU A 51 -4.58 12.53 -3.81
CA LEU A 51 -3.73 12.23 -2.65
C LEU A 51 -3.28 10.76 -2.61
N GLU A 52 -4.13 9.85 -3.08
CA GLU A 52 -3.83 8.42 -3.20
C GLU A 52 -2.61 8.14 -4.09
N ALA A 53 -2.44 8.89 -5.18
CA ALA A 53 -1.29 8.74 -6.07
C ALA A 53 0.02 9.15 -5.36
N PHE A 54 -0.01 10.22 -4.56
CA PHE A 54 1.12 10.59 -3.70
C PHE A 54 1.37 9.53 -2.62
N ALA A 55 0.33 9.00 -1.98
CA ALA A 55 0.46 7.91 -1.03
C ALA A 55 1.17 6.70 -1.67
N ALA A 56 0.72 6.25 -2.83
CA ALA A 56 1.31 5.14 -3.58
C ALA A 56 2.79 5.40 -3.94
N GLN A 57 3.12 6.61 -4.41
CA GLN A 57 4.47 7.00 -4.79
C GLN A 57 5.46 6.88 -3.61
N TYR A 58 5.02 7.16 -2.40
CA TYR A 58 5.86 7.14 -1.18
C TYR A 58 5.63 5.89 -0.31
N GLY A 59 4.91 4.89 -0.81
CA GLY A 59 4.63 3.64 -0.07
C GLY A 59 3.83 3.87 1.22
N GLN A 60 2.94 4.88 1.23
CA GLN A 60 2.10 5.21 2.37
C GLN A 60 0.65 4.76 2.16
N GLY A 61 -0.05 4.45 3.25
CA GLY A 61 -1.49 4.26 3.23
C GLY A 61 -2.23 5.59 3.11
N LEU A 62 -3.35 5.62 2.36
CA LEU A 62 -4.16 6.84 2.23
C LEU A 62 -4.61 7.38 3.58
N SER A 63 -5.01 6.52 4.53
CA SER A 63 -5.40 6.93 5.89
C SER A 63 -4.28 7.66 6.62
N ASN A 64 -3.04 7.15 6.54
CA ASN A 64 -1.89 7.81 7.16
C ASN A 64 -1.58 9.18 6.51
N MET A 65 -1.77 9.28 5.19
CA MET A 65 -1.62 10.55 4.48
C MET A 65 -2.67 11.57 4.88
N LEU A 66 -3.93 11.13 5.09
CA LEU A 66 -5.02 12.00 5.54
C LEU A 66 -4.78 12.54 6.95
N GLU A 67 -4.34 11.69 7.87
CA GLU A 67 -4.00 12.08 9.24
C GLU A 67 -2.85 13.09 9.29
N ALA A 68 -1.84 12.91 8.44
CA ALA A 68 -0.69 13.80 8.36
C ALA A 68 -1.00 15.14 7.66
N ASN A 69 -2.07 15.21 6.88
CA ASN A 69 -2.44 16.37 6.06
C ASN A 69 -3.91 16.78 6.27
N PRO A 70 -4.28 17.24 7.47
CA PRO A 70 -5.67 17.62 7.75
C PRO A 70 -6.13 18.75 6.83
N GLY A 71 -7.32 18.60 6.24
CA GLY A 71 -7.92 19.60 5.35
C GLY A 71 -7.41 19.60 3.92
N VAL A 72 -6.54 18.66 3.54
CA VAL A 72 -6.12 18.52 2.13
C VAL A 72 -7.30 18.03 1.28
N ASP A 73 -7.42 18.54 0.05
CA ASP A 73 -8.34 17.97 -0.94
C ASP A 73 -7.80 16.59 -1.38
N VAL A 74 -8.59 15.54 -1.10
CA VAL A 74 -8.23 14.15 -1.38
C VAL A 74 -8.15 13.86 -2.87
N PHE A 75 -9.03 14.50 -3.65
CA PHE A 75 -9.14 14.25 -5.08
C PHE A 75 -8.17 15.10 -5.89
N LEU A 76 -7.86 16.29 -5.41
CA LEU A 76 -6.99 17.22 -6.12
C LEU A 76 -6.22 18.12 -5.14
N PRO A 77 -5.16 17.63 -4.50
CA PRO A 77 -4.28 18.46 -3.68
C PRO A 77 -3.84 19.70 -4.44
N LYS A 78 -3.92 20.87 -3.78
CA LYS A 78 -3.68 22.16 -4.41
C LYS A 78 -2.22 22.28 -4.88
N SER A 79 -2.01 22.64 -6.15
CA SER A 79 -0.69 22.94 -6.71
C SER A 79 0.06 23.98 -5.86
N GLY A 80 1.35 23.77 -5.64
CA GLY A 80 2.21 24.63 -4.81
C GLY A 80 2.00 24.48 -3.30
N SER A 81 1.01 23.70 -2.83
CA SER A 81 0.86 23.44 -1.39
C SER A 81 1.87 22.40 -0.88
N SER A 82 2.13 22.42 0.42
CA SER A 82 2.97 21.41 1.08
C SER A 82 2.17 20.17 1.43
N LEU A 83 2.74 18.99 1.22
CA LEU A 83 2.26 17.72 1.74
C LEU A 83 3.30 17.11 2.68
N VAL A 84 2.83 16.65 3.84
CA VAL A 84 3.60 15.87 4.79
C VAL A 84 3.52 14.40 4.43
N ILE A 85 4.67 13.76 4.22
CA ILE A 85 4.77 12.31 3.99
C ILE A 85 5.20 11.66 5.32
N PRO A 86 4.33 10.87 5.99
CA PRO A 86 4.57 10.39 7.35
C PRO A 86 5.45 9.13 7.34
N GLN A 87 6.73 9.28 6.96
CA GLN A 87 7.71 8.19 6.93
C GLN A 87 8.46 8.00 8.25
N GLN A 88 8.23 8.85 9.26
CA GLN A 88 8.74 8.60 10.60
C GLN A 88 7.73 7.75 11.37
N LEU A 89 8.19 6.63 11.93
CA LEU A 89 7.31 5.72 12.67
C LEU A 89 8.02 5.03 13.83
N ILE A 90 7.23 4.51 14.75
CA ILE A 90 7.70 3.75 15.92
C ILE A 90 7.41 2.28 15.65
N LEU A 91 8.46 1.45 15.54
CA LEU A 91 8.29 0.03 15.33
C LEU A 91 7.47 -0.63 16.45
N PRO A 92 6.64 -1.65 16.14
CA PRO A 92 5.91 -2.41 17.15
C PRO A 92 6.85 -2.98 18.22
N ASN A 93 6.35 -3.05 19.47
CA ASN A 93 7.09 -3.67 20.56
C ASN A 93 6.93 -5.19 20.56
N THR A 94 7.51 -5.83 19.55
CA THR A 94 7.40 -7.27 19.29
C THR A 94 8.77 -7.83 18.93
N VAL A 95 8.87 -9.15 18.81
CA VAL A 95 10.04 -9.80 18.22
C VAL A 95 10.21 -9.30 16.78
N ARG A 96 11.41 -8.84 16.42
CA ARG A 96 11.76 -8.32 15.11
C ARG A 96 12.11 -9.47 14.16
N GLN A 97 11.14 -10.32 13.85
CA GLN A 97 11.30 -11.51 13.02
C GLN A 97 10.02 -11.81 12.25
N GLY A 98 10.16 -12.19 10.98
CA GLY A 98 9.03 -12.56 10.13
C GLY A 98 8.10 -11.38 9.84
N ILE A 99 6.79 -11.61 9.94
CA ILE A 99 5.76 -10.61 9.60
C ILE A 99 5.00 -10.21 10.86
N VAL A 100 4.89 -8.91 11.10
CA VAL A 100 4.04 -8.32 12.15
C VAL A 100 2.99 -7.43 11.48
N VAL A 101 1.71 -7.68 11.77
CA VAL A 101 0.60 -6.86 11.29
C VAL A 101 0.09 -5.99 12.43
N ASN A 102 0.17 -4.68 12.28
CA ASN A 102 -0.42 -3.72 13.18
C ASN A 102 -1.72 -3.17 12.57
N VAL A 103 -2.83 -3.70 13.05
CA VAL A 103 -4.18 -3.36 12.55
C VAL A 103 -4.52 -1.90 12.85
N ALA A 104 -4.11 -1.37 14.01
CA ALA A 104 -4.42 0.01 14.42
C ALA A 104 -3.71 1.04 13.53
N GLU A 105 -2.51 0.73 13.05
CA GLU A 105 -1.74 1.59 12.15
C GLU A 105 -2.01 1.30 10.68
N MET A 106 -2.76 0.23 10.37
CA MET A 106 -2.94 -0.31 9.01
C MET A 106 -1.61 -0.55 8.30
N ARG A 107 -0.66 -1.17 9.00
CA ARG A 107 0.70 -1.45 8.51
C ARG A 107 1.10 -2.91 8.73
N LEU A 108 1.84 -3.43 7.77
CA LEU A 108 2.57 -4.69 7.85
C LEU A 108 4.06 -4.38 7.94
N TYR A 109 4.74 -5.00 8.87
CA TYR A 109 6.18 -4.92 9.08
C TYR A 109 6.78 -6.28 8.74
N TYR A 110 7.66 -6.33 7.76
CA TYR A 110 8.39 -7.54 7.41
C TYR A 110 9.86 -7.40 7.80
N TYR A 111 10.34 -8.32 8.59
CA TYR A 111 11.72 -8.43 9.03
C TYR A 111 12.41 -9.57 8.27
N PRO A 112 13.15 -9.27 7.17
CA PRO A 112 13.79 -10.31 6.36
C PRO A 112 14.83 -11.09 7.17
N PRO A 113 14.89 -12.43 7.06
CA PRO A 113 15.90 -13.22 7.74
C PRO A 113 17.32 -12.80 7.37
N GLY A 114 18.19 -12.62 8.37
CA GLY A 114 19.59 -12.24 8.16
C GLY A 114 19.82 -10.79 7.73
N SER A 115 18.78 -9.96 7.70
CA SER A 115 18.87 -8.53 7.37
C SER A 115 18.77 -7.67 8.63
N ASN A 116 19.43 -6.52 8.61
CA ASN A 116 19.28 -5.48 9.64
C ASN A 116 18.30 -4.38 9.17
N THR A 117 17.20 -4.79 8.52
CA THR A 117 16.19 -3.89 8.00
C THR A 117 14.78 -4.36 8.36
N VAL A 118 13.83 -3.44 8.22
CA VAL A 118 12.40 -3.73 8.21
C VAL A 118 11.76 -3.11 6.97
N GLU A 119 10.94 -3.88 6.29
CA GLU A 119 10.10 -3.42 5.19
C GLU A 119 8.71 -3.12 5.73
N VAL A 120 8.20 -1.94 5.43
CA VAL A 120 6.89 -1.47 5.91
C VAL A 120 5.96 -1.25 4.71
N LEU A 121 4.80 -1.89 4.78
CA LEU A 121 3.77 -1.80 3.74
C LEU A 121 2.46 -1.32 4.35
N PRO A 122 1.72 -0.45 3.67
CA PRO A 122 0.33 -0.18 4.01
C PRO A 122 -0.54 -1.41 3.72
N ILE A 123 -1.53 -1.67 4.55
CA ILE A 123 -2.48 -2.76 4.37
C ILE A 123 -3.92 -2.30 4.56
N GLY A 124 -4.85 -3.01 3.93
CA GLY A 124 -6.27 -2.95 4.27
C GLY A 124 -6.56 -3.82 5.50
N ILE A 125 -7.55 -3.42 6.27
CA ILE A 125 -8.02 -4.16 7.45
C ILE A 125 -9.47 -4.60 7.28
N GLY A 126 -9.93 -5.51 8.15
CA GLY A 126 -11.33 -5.96 8.16
C GLY A 126 -12.31 -4.82 8.41
N GLN A 127 -13.47 -4.89 7.75
CA GLN A 127 -14.58 -3.97 7.95
C GLN A 127 -15.16 -4.12 9.36
N ALA A 128 -15.79 -3.06 9.87
CA ALA A 128 -16.54 -3.11 11.13
C ALA A 128 -17.56 -4.28 11.12
N GLY A 129 -17.55 -5.10 12.16
CA GLY A 129 -18.33 -6.35 12.25
C GLY A 129 -17.69 -7.56 11.56
N ARG A 130 -16.53 -7.38 10.94
CA ARG A 130 -15.67 -8.43 10.35
C ARG A 130 -14.21 -8.13 10.67
N GLU A 131 -13.95 -7.85 11.93
CA GLU A 131 -12.62 -7.41 12.38
C GLU A 131 -11.55 -8.48 12.14
N THR A 132 -10.35 -8.00 11.84
CA THR A 132 -9.15 -8.84 11.81
C THR A 132 -8.90 -9.40 13.22
N PRO A 133 -8.61 -10.72 13.37
CA PRO A 133 -8.31 -11.29 14.67
C PRO A 133 -7.17 -10.56 15.38
N ARG A 134 -7.32 -10.37 16.70
CA ARG A 134 -6.30 -9.72 17.54
C ARG A 134 -5.40 -10.78 18.17
N ASN A 135 -4.14 -10.45 18.36
CA ASN A 135 -3.14 -11.30 19.02
C ASN A 135 -3.06 -12.72 18.42
N TRP A 136 -3.22 -12.80 17.12
CA TRP A 136 -3.17 -14.07 16.40
C TRP A 136 -1.75 -14.34 15.89
N VAL A 137 -1.22 -15.52 16.22
CA VAL A 137 0.06 -16.01 15.71
C VAL A 137 -0.22 -17.12 14.71
N THR A 138 0.36 -16.99 13.52
CA THR A 138 0.19 -17.94 12.42
C THR A 138 1.47 -17.99 11.57
N ALA A 139 1.46 -18.83 10.54
CA ALA A 139 2.56 -18.94 9.60
C ALA A 139 2.07 -18.85 8.16
N VAL A 140 2.96 -18.45 7.25
CA VAL A 140 2.68 -18.51 5.81
C VAL A 140 2.83 -19.97 5.36
N GLU A 141 1.71 -20.64 5.11
CA GLU A 141 1.69 -22.04 4.67
C GLU A 141 1.94 -22.18 3.16
N ARG A 142 1.47 -21.23 2.38
CA ARG A 142 1.55 -21.30 0.91
C ARG A 142 1.63 -19.90 0.28
N LYS A 143 2.40 -19.80 -0.79
CA LYS A 143 2.43 -18.65 -1.68
C LYS A 143 1.98 -19.07 -3.07
N GLN A 144 1.24 -18.21 -3.76
CA GLN A 144 0.82 -18.43 -5.14
C GLN A 144 0.88 -17.10 -5.89
N GLU A 145 1.55 -17.09 -7.02
CA GLU A 145 1.57 -15.93 -7.91
C GLU A 145 0.29 -15.88 -8.73
N GLY A 146 -0.29 -14.68 -8.89
CA GLY A 146 -1.52 -14.46 -9.65
C GLY A 146 -2.70 -15.35 -9.23
N PRO A 147 -3.07 -15.45 -7.93
CA PRO A 147 -4.13 -16.35 -7.51
C PRO A 147 -5.48 -15.90 -8.06
N THR A 148 -6.25 -16.86 -8.56
CA THR A 148 -7.66 -16.59 -8.93
C THR A 148 -8.49 -16.41 -7.67
N TRP A 149 -9.20 -15.29 -7.57
CA TRP A 149 -10.16 -15.10 -6.48
C TRP A 149 -11.37 -16.04 -6.65
N THR A 150 -11.65 -16.84 -5.63
CA THR A 150 -12.83 -17.70 -5.59
C THR A 150 -13.73 -17.25 -4.45
N PRO A 151 -14.93 -16.73 -4.73
CA PRO A 151 -15.85 -16.27 -3.69
C PRO A 151 -16.30 -17.43 -2.81
N THR A 152 -16.37 -17.19 -1.50
CA THR A 152 -16.90 -18.17 -0.55
C THR A 152 -18.39 -18.42 -0.79
N ALA A 153 -18.93 -19.54 -0.27
CA ALA A 153 -20.36 -19.82 -0.35
C ALA A 153 -21.20 -18.71 0.31
N ASN A 154 -20.67 -18.11 1.39
CA ASN A 154 -21.33 -16.98 2.07
C ASN A 154 -21.35 -15.72 1.18
N THR A 155 -20.23 -15.36 0.60
CA THR A 155 -20.12 -14.24 -0.33
C THR A 155 -21.12 -14.39 -1.49
N ARG A 156 -21.19 -15.57 -2.10
CA ARG A 156 -22.16 -15.85 -3.18
C ARG A 156 -23.60 -15.65 -2.73
N ARG A 157 -23.95 -16.12 -1.53
CA ARG A 157 -25.32 -15.94 -0.98
C ARG A 157 -25.65 -14.47 -0.72
N GLU A 158 -24.72 -13.71 -0.22
CA GLU A 158 -24.91 -12.27 0.04
C GLU A 158 -25.14 -11.47 -1.24
N TYR A 159 -24.35 -11.73 -2.28
CA TYR A 159 -24.56 -11.11 -3.60
C TYR A 159 -25.92 -11.51 -4.20
N ALA A 160 -26.26 -12.79 -4.16
CA ALA A 160 -27.55 -13.27 -4.63
C ALA A 160 -28.75 -12.62 -3.90
N LYS A 161 -28.65 -12.42 -2.56
CA LYS A 161 -29.69 -11.72 -1.79
C LYS A 161 -29.90 -10.26 -2.21
N ARG A 162 -28.84 -9.60 -2.71
CA ARG A 162 -28.89 -8.22 -3.20
C ARG A 162 -29.24 -8.11 -4.68
N GLY A 163 -29.38 -9.24 -5.37
CA GLY A 163 -29.56 -9.27 -6.83
C GLY A 163 -28.33 -8.79 -7.62
N GLU A 164 -27.16 -8.83 -7.00
CA GLU A 164 -25.91 -8.38 -7.59
C GLU A 164 -25.13 -9.56 -8.20
N SER A 165 -24.45 -9.32 -9.34
CA SER A 165 -23.47 -10.26 -9.89
C SER A 165 -22.15 -10.15 -9.16
N LEU A 166 -21.44 -11.27 -9.02
CA LEU A 166 -20.05 -11.28 -8.55
C LEU A 166 -19.14 -10.67 -9.63
N PRO A 167 -18.09 -9.92 -9.24
CA PRO A 167 -17.14 -9.35 -10.18
C PRO A 167 -16.30 -10.43 -10.90
#